data_a92bf6c8c821d1073e544b7ab7e7bd79
#
_entry.id   a92bf6c8c821d1073e544b7ab7e7bd79
#
_cell.length_a   1.000
_cell.length_b   1.000
_cell.length_c   1.000
_cell.angle_alpha   90.00
_cell.angle_beta   90.00
_cell.angle_gamma   90.00
#
_symmetry.space_group_name_H-M   'P 1'
#
loop_
_entity.id
_entity.type
_entity.pdbx_description
1 polymer ?
#
loop_
_entity_poly.entity_id
_entity_poly.type
_entity_poly.pdbx_seq_one_letter_code
_entity_poly.pdbx_strand_id
1 'polypeptide(L)'
;RKKMDAAVVGSGYADHLTDADLGLLASVTQEVREPPWPAAAAWLRGHPEHLPELIADPRVFQAVFGPGEQAAHATLASPFLIFAVAVHRAASELESMDHVPERSGPRGRVPLFDAPELRDFLGSPARRLFLAELLASFTRAAGGQYRAVVRGRPRARRFSELDLARMAGQLETVPEADRPGIYRRLGDVALFLTGVFPDYAVAHALGPVSATRLLRAAQVPPRQHEQLTTAPAIDLFEYLGARWYRVAWSLAPARTARLAVVADVADRFRQARRVLNHIADRCLFPTGNPWFAPPAP
;
A
#
# COMPACT_ATOMS: atom_id res chain seq x y z
N ARG A 1 -16.31 7.14 -21.56
CA ARG A 1 -15.60 7.45 -20.31
C ARG A 1 -15.18 6.17 -19.59
N LYS A 2 -16.12 5.29 -19.21
CA LYS A 2 -15.85 4.01 -18.49
C LYS A 2 -14.85 3.06 -19.23
N LYS A 3 -14.91 2.99 -20.56
CA LYS A 3 -14.01 2.17 -21.39
C LYS A 3 -12.59 2.76 -21.46
N MET A 4 -12.47 4.09 -21.49
CA MET A 4 -11.18 4.80 -21.49
C MET A 4 -10.49 4.69 -20.12
N ASP A 5 -11.26 4.75 -19.03
CA ASP A 5 -10.74 4.56 -17.67
C ASP A 5 -10.23 3.12 -17.46
N ALA A 6 -10.90 2.11 -18.03
CA ALA A 6 -10.46 0.71 -17.96
C ALA A 6 -9.14 0.45 -18.70
N ALA A 7 -8.94 1.05 -19.88
CA ALA A 7 -7.70 0.92 -20.65
C ALA A 7 -6.52 1.59 -19.91
N VAL A 8 -6.73 2.76 -19.30
CA VAL A 8 -5.69 3.47 -18.53
C VAL A 8 -5.28 2.67 -17.30
N VAL A 9 -6.25 2.10 -16.58
CA VAL A 9 -5.96 1.26 -15.41
C VAL A 9 -5.30 -0.06 -15.82
N GLY A 10 -5.79 -0.69 -16.89
CA GLY A 10 -5.19 -1.90 -17.46
C GLY A 10 -3.72 -1.70 -17.85
N SER A 11 -3.41 -0.58 -18.51
CA SER A 11 -2.02 -0.21 -18.80
C SER A 11 -1.18 -0.06 -17.54
N GLY A 12 -1.75 0.51 -16.47
CA GLY A 12 -1.08 0.59 -15.17
C GLY A 12 -0.71 -0.79 -14.60
N TYR A 13 -1.59 -1.79 -14.73
CA TYR A 13 -1.25 -3.17 -14.36
C TYR A 13 -0.15 -3.74 -15.27
N ALA A 14 -0.26 -3.54 -16.58
CA ALA A 14 0.72 -4.05 -17.55
C ALA A 14 2.13 -3.50 -17.31
N ASP A 15 2.27 -2.26 -16.84
CA ASP A 15 3.54 -1.61 -16.52
C ASP A 15 4.30 -2.33 -15.38
N HIS A 16 3.60 -3.02 -14.50
CA HIS A 16 4.17 -3.68 -13.31
C HIS A 16 4.29 -5.20 -13.44
N LEU A 17 3.49 -5.81 -14.32
CA LEU A 17 3.48 -7.27 -14.50
C LEU A 17 4.65 -7.73 -15.36
N THR A 18 5.33 -8.78 -14.90
CA THR A 18 6.38 -9.48 -15.66
C THR A 18 5.77 -10.40 -16.72
N ASP A 19 6.57 -10.87 -17.68
CA ASP A 19 6.10 -11.88 -18.64
C ASP A 19 5.73 -13.20 -17.95
N ALA A 20 6.41 -13.52 -16.83
CA ALA A 20 6.07 -14.66 -15.99
C ALA A 20 4.67 -14.51 -15.36
N ASP A 21 4.33 -13.31 -14.87
CA ASP A 21 3.00 -13.01 -14.33
C ASP A 21 1.91 -13.15 -15.39
N LEU A 22 2.14 -12.54 -16.56
CA LEU A 22 1.17 -12.59 -17.67
C LEU A 22 0.88 -14.00 -18.10
N GLY A 23 1.86 -14.84 -18.12
CA GLY A 23 1.62 -16.18 -18.47
C GLY A 23 1.05 -17.03 -17.35
N LEU A 24 1.35 -16.76 -16.10
CA LEU A 24 0.60 -17.37 -15.01
C LEU A 24 -0.89 -17.06 -15.15
N LEU A 25 -1.24 -15.79 -15.40
CA LEU A 25 -2.62 -15.38 -15.65
C LEU A 25 -3.23 -16.15 -16.82
N ALA A 26 -2.55 -16.21 -17.95
CA ALA A 26 -3.03 -16.92 -19.14
C ALA A 26 -3.21 -18.42 -18.91
N SER A 27 -2.26 -19.08 -18.24
CA SER A 27 -2.29 -20.52 -17.99
C SER A 27 -3.39 -20.95 -17.02
N VAL A 28 -3.60 -20.15 -15.96
CA VAL A 28 -4.57 -20.45 -14.90
C VAL A 28 -6.00 -20.19 -15.36
N THR A 29 -6.23 -19.13 -16.10
CA THR A 29 -7.58 -18.76 -16.54
C THR A 29 -8.07 -19.52 -17.76
N GLN A 30 -7.16 -20.13 -18.54
CA GLN A 30 -7.44 -20.84 -19.78
C GLN A 30 -8.18 -19.99 -20.85
N GLU A 31 -8.22 -18.69 -20.68
CA GLU A 31 -8.89 -17.80 -21.64
C GLU A 31 -8.08 -17.63 -22.93
N VAL A 32 -6.77 -17.90 -22.86
CA VAL A 32 -5.90 -17.95 -24.04
C VAL A 32 -5.66 -19.41 -24.41
N ARG A 33 -6.60 -20.00 -25.15
CA ARG A 33 -6.56 -21.42 -25.53
C ARG A 33 -5.45 -21.78 -26.53
N GLU A 34 -4.80 -20.82 -27.15
CA GLU A 34 -3.60 -20.91 -28.01
C GLU A 34 -3.26 -19.49 -28.46
N PRO A 35 -2.04 -19.10 -28.37
CA PRO A 35 -0.79 -19.66 -28.86
C PRO A 35 0.21 -19.98 -27.74
N PRO A 36 1.42 -20.52 -28.05
CA PRO A 36 2.42 -20.85 -27.05
C PRO A 36 2.78 -19.64 -26.17
N TRP A 37 3.12 -19.88 -24.90
CA TRP A 37 3.41 -18.98 -23.81
C TRP A 37 3.92 -17.55 -24.14
N PRO A 38 4.92 -17.30 -25.01
CA PRO A 38 5.36 -15.94 -25.34
C PRO A 38 4.29 -15.09 -26.03
N ALA A 39 3.42 -15.74 -26.80
CA ALA A 39 2.38 -15.05 -27.54
C ALA A 39 1.19 -14.66 -26.66
N ALA A 40 0.88 -15.42 -25.61
CA ALA A 40 -0.14 -15.06 -24.64
C ALA A 40 0.25 -13.81 -23.84
N ALA A 41 1.51 -13.71 -23.39
CA ALA A 41 2.01 -12.52 -22.72
C ALA A 41 1.99 -11.29 -23.64
N ALA A 42 2.43 -11.44 -24.88
CA ALA A 42 2.39 -10.37 -25.89
C ALA A 42 0.95 -9.91 -26.18
N TRP A 43 0.02 -10.86 -26.30
CA TRP A 43 -1.39 -10.53 -26.49
C TRP A 43 -1.97 -9.75 -25.31
N LEU A 44 -1.72 -10.18 -24.07
CA LEU A 44 -2.17 -9.47 -22.86
C LEU A 44 -1.57 -8.07 -22.73
N ARG A 45 -0.32 -7.87 -23.16
CA ARG A 45 0.28 -6.52 -23.23
C ARG A 45 -0.41 -5.63 -24.27
N GLY A 46 -0.89 -6.21 -25.35
CA GLY A 46 -1.67 -5.50 -26.38
C GLY A 46 -3.14 -5.24 -25.98
N HIS A 47 -3.65 -5.98 -24.97
CA HIS A 47 -5.03 -5.90 -24.52
C HIS A 47 -5.10 -5.75 -22.99
N PRO A 48 -4.49 -4.70 -22.42
CA PRO A 48 -4.35 -4.55 -20.97
C PRO A 48 -5.69 -4.36 -20.24
N GLU A 49 -6.76 -4.02 -20.94
CA GLU A 49 -8.11 -3.89 -20.39
C GLU A 49 -8.65 -5.18 -19.77
N HIS A 50 -8.12 -6.33 -20.17
CA HIS A 50 -8.52 -7.65 -19.62
C HIS A 50 -7.80 -8.00 -18.30
N LEU A 51 -6.68 -7.35 -17.99
CA LEU A 51 -5.86 -7.68 -16.84
C LEU A 51 -6.61 -7.60 -15.50
N PRO A 52 -7.42 -6.56 -15.22
CA PRO A 52 -8.16 -6.49 -13.95
C PRO A 52 -9.13 -7.67 -13.74
N GLU A 53 -9.76 -8.15 -14.79
CA GLU A 53 -10.70 -9.29 -14.72
C GLU A 53 -9.95 -10.60 -14.50
N LEU A 54 -8.84 -10.81 -15.20
CA LEU A 54 -7.98 -11.99 -15.03
C LEU A 54 -7.39 -12.05 -13.61
N ILE A 55 -6.90 -10.92 -13.08
CA ILE A 55 -6.36 -10.84 -11.71
C ILE A 55 -7.46 -11.15 -10.67
N ALA A 56 -8.70 -10.77 -10.94
CA ALA A 56 -9.84 -11.01 -10.06
C ALA A 56 -10.35 -12.47 -10.10
N ASP A 57 -9.90 -13.28 -11.04
CA ASP A 57 -10.36 -14.68 -11.18
C ASP A 57 -10.02 -15.49 -9.91
N PRO A 58 -11.01 -16.19 -9.31
CA PRO A 58 -10.80 -17.03 -8.14
C PRO A 58 -9.72 -18.11 -8.32
N ARG A 59 -9.52 -18.61 -9.55
CA ARG A 59 -8.47 -19.59 -9.86
C ARG A 59 -7.09 -19.00 -9.68
N VAL A 60 -6.88 -17.73 -10.04
CA VAL A 60 -5.62 -17.01 -9.84
C VAL A 60 -5.34 -16.82 -8.34
N PHE A 61 -6.37 -16.49 -7.55
CA PHE A 61 -6.23 -16.43 -6.10
C PHE A 61 -5.80 -17.79 -5.52
N GLN A 62 -6.41 -18.88 -5.94
CA GLN A 62 -6.03 -20.23 -5.51
C GLN A 62 -4.60 -20.60 -5.93
N ALA A 63 -4.17 -20.21 -7.12
CA ALA A 63 -2.81 -20.46 -7.60
C ALA A 63 -1.74 -19.70 -6.83
N VAL A 64 -2.09 -18.51 -6.27
CA VAL A 64 -1.15 -17.65 -5.50
C VAL A 64 -1.19 -17.92 -4.00
N PHE A 65 -2.38 -18.12 -3.42
CA PHE A 65 -2.61 -18.22 -1.99
C PHE A 65 -3.17 -19.58 -1.53
N GLY A 66 -3.40 -20.52 -2.46
CA GLY A 66 -3.91 -21.85 -2.14
C GLY A 66 -2.94 -22.71 -1.34
N PRO A 67 -3.41 -23.77 -0.67
CA PRO A 67 -2.56 -24.70 0.08
C PRO A 67 -1.80 -25.67 -0.83
N GLY A 68 -0.62 -26.13 -0.40
CA GLY A 68 0.12 -27.23 -0.98
C GLY A 68 0.77 -26.96 -2.35
N GLU A 69 0.72 -27.91 -3.27
CA GLU A 69 1.33 -27.81 -4.61
C GLU A 69 0.78 -26.66 -5.46
N GLN A 70 -0.45 -26.21 -5.18
CA GLN A 70 -1.02 -25.02 -5.81
C GLN A 70 -0.22 -23.75 -5.48
N ALA A 71 0.43 -23.69 -4.32
CA ALA A 71 1.33 -22.60 -3.95
C ALA A 71 2.68 -22.60 -4.72
N ALA A 72 2.98 -23.64 -5.51
CA ALA A 72 4.18 -23.64 -6.35
C ALA A 72 4.20 -22.48 -7.36
N HIS A 73 3.06 -21.98 -7.73
CA HIS A 73 2.93 -20.80 -8.58
C HIS A 73 3.21 -19.49 -7.85
N ALA A 74 3.07 -19.44 -6.52
CA ALA A 74 3.41 -18.26 -5.72
C ALA A 74 4.90 -17.88 -5.83
N THR A 75 5.78 -18.85 -6.05
CA THR A 75 7.22 -18.61 -6.23
C THR A 75 7.56 -18.00 -7.59
N LEU A 76 6.67 -18.12 -8.56
CA LEU A 76 6.83 -17.56 -9.91
C LEU A 76 6.18 -16.18 -10.06
N ALA A 77 5.19 -15.86 -9.22
CA ALA A 77 4.48 -14.60 -9.24
C ALA A 77 5.33 -13.45 -8.68
N SER A 78 5.33 -12.32 -9.36
CA SER A 78 5.95 -11.12 -8.81
C SER A 78 5.22 -10.62 -7.56
N PRO A 79 5.90 -9.88 -6.66
CA PRO A 79 5.22 -9.24 -5.52
C PRO A 79 4.03 -8.38 -5.93
N PHE A 80 4.13 -7.68 -7.07
CA PHE A 80 3.03 -6.86 -7.56
C PHE A 80 1.80 -7.71 -7.91
N LEU A 81 1.95 -8.82 -8.63
CA LEU A 81 0.84 -9.71 -8.95
C LEU A 81 0.20 -10.27 -7.68
N ILE A 82 1.01 -10.72 -6.71
CA ILE A 82 0.52 -11.24 -5.43
C ILE A 82 -0.39 -10.23 -4.74
N PHE A 83 0.04 -8.96 -4.63
CA PHE A 83 -0.75 -7.93 -3.97
C PHE A 83 -1.95 -7.49 -4.80
N ALA A 84 -1.84 -7.43 -6.12
CA ALA A 84 -2.97 -7.15 -6.99
C ALA A 84 -4.08 -8.21 -6.79
N VAL A 85 -3.71 -9.49 -6.75
CA VAL A 85 -4.64 -10.61 -6.47
C VAL A 85 -5.27 -10.47 -5.08
N ALA A 86 -4.49 -10.13 -4.05
CA ALA A 86 -4.99 -9.93 -2.69
C ALA A 86 -5.99 -8.76 -2.61
N VAL A 87 -5.72 -7.65 -3.29
CA VAL A 87 -6.62 -6.47 -3.36
C VAL A 87 -7.92 -6.82 -4.07
N HIS A 88 -7.86 -7.53 -5.19
CA HIS A 88 -9.06 -7.96 -5.93
C HIS A 88 -9.87 -8.98 -5.12
N ARG A 89 -9.20 -9.88 -4.40
CA ARG A 89 -9.87 -10.83 -3.50
C ARG A 89 -10.60 -10.12 -2.37
N ALA A 90 -9.97 -9.12 -1.74
CA ALA A 90 -10.61 -8.30 -0.72
C ALA A 90 -11.85 -7.58 -1.25
N ALA A 91 -11.80 -7.05 -2.49
CA ALA A 91 -12.95 -6.42 -3.11
C ALA A 91 -14.13 -7.39 -3.24
N SER A 92 -13.88 -8.63 -3.69
CA SER A 92 -14.91 -9.66 -3.81
C SER A 92 -15.45 -10.13 -2.45
N GLU A 93 -14.59 -10.31 -1.44
CA GLU A 93 -15.02 -10.73 -0.10
C GLU A 93 -15.93 -9.69 0.56
N LEU A 94 -15.60 -8.42 0.43
CA LEU A 94 -16.38 -7.33 1.02
C LEU A 94 -17.79 -7.20 0.44
N GLU A 95 -18.07 -7.74 -0.76
CA GLU A 95 -19.41 -7.71 -1.35
C GLU A 95 -20.44 -8.45 -0.49
N SER A 96 -20.01 -9.49 0.22
CA SER A 96 -20.87 -10.32 1.08
C SER A 96 -20.76 -10.01 2.57
N MET A 97 -19.95 -9.02 2.98
CA MET A 97 -19.71 -8.69 4.38
C MET A 97 -20.50 -7.45 4.81
N ASP A 98 -21.07 -7.48 6.01
CA ASP A 98 -21.71 -6.33 6.63
C ASP A 98 -20.75 -5.56 7.54
N HIS A 99 -19.78 -6.27 8.12
CA HIS A 99 -18.79 -5.71 9.03
C HIS A 99 -17.39 -6.27 8.75
N VAL A 100 -16.38 -5.50 9.11
CA VAL A 100 -14.97 -5.93 9.02
C VAL A 100 -14.34 -5.81 10.41
N PRO A 101 -13.68 -6.87 10.92
CA PRO A 101 -13.00 -6.80 12.21
C PRO A 101 -11.88 -5.74 12.18
N GLU A 102 -11.77 -4.96 13.23
CA GLU A 102 -10.62 -4.08 13.49
C GLU A 102 -9.88 -4.55 14.73
N ARG A 103 -8.56 -4.50 14.69
CA ARG A 103 -7.73 -4.84 15.86
C ARG A 103 -7.88 -3.77 16.94
N SER A 104 -8.26 -4.21 18.14
CA SER A 104 -8.35 -3.40 19.36
C SER A 104 -7.29 -3.81 20.38
N GLY A 105 -6.05 -3.98 19.91
CA GLY A 105 -4.90 -4.47 20.68
C GLY A 105 -4.44 -5.87 20.26
N PRO A 106 -3.43 -6.45 20.94
CA PRO A 106 -2.74 -7.67 20.48
C PRO A 106 -3.63 -8.92 20.34
N ARG A 107 -4.75 -8.98 21.07
CA ARG A 107 -5.65 -10.14 21.08
C ARG A 107 -7.13 -9.78 20.85
N GLY A 108 -7.47 -8.49 20.80
CA GLY A 108 -8.84 -8.02 20.64
C GLY A 108 -9.18 -7.69 19.19
N ARG A 109 -10.38 -8.05 18.76
CA ARG A 109 -10.97 -7.59 17.49
C ARG A 109 -12.39 -7.12 17.75
N VAL A 110 -12.73 -5.95 17.21
CA VAL A 110 -14.07 -5.37 17.32
C VAL A 110 -14.68 -5.33 15.92
N PRO A 111 -15.90 -5.83 15.73
CA PRO A 111 -16.58 -5.70 14.45
C PRO A 111 -16.94 -4.23 14.20
N LEU A 112 -16.51 -3.68 13.06
CA LEU A 112 -16.96 -2.38 12.58
C LEU A 112 -17.85 -2.58 11.35
N PHE A 113 -19.00 -1.90 11.35
CA PHE A 113 -20.00 -1.99 10.28
C PHE A 113 -19.69 -0.99 9.15
N ASP A 114 -18.43 -0.95 8.71
CA ASP A 114 -17.91 -0.07 7.69
C ASP A 114 -17.69 -0.77 6.33
N ALA A 115 -18.14 -2.01 6.16
CA ALA A 115 -17.99 -2.76 4.93
C ALA A 115 -18.57 -2.04 3.69
N PRO A 116 -19.70 -1.31 3.75
CA PRO A 116 -20.22 -0.54 2.62
C PRO A 116 -19.22 0.54 2.14
N GLU A 117 -18.59 1.26 3.06
CA GLU A 117 -17.59 2.30 2.75
C GLU A 117 -16.33 1.70 2.15
N LEU A 118 -15.91 0.51 2.63
CA LEU A 118 -14.76 -0.21 2.09
C LEU A 118 -15.04 -0.76 0.69
N ARG A 119 -16.26 -1.24 0.44
CA ARG A 119 -16.73 -1.62 -0.91
C ARG A 119 -16.70 -0.44 -1.88
N ASP A 120 -17.23 0.72 -1.46
CA ASP A 120 -17.19 1.94 -2.28
C ASP A 120 -15.74 2.34 -2.57
N PHE A 121 -14.85 2.24 -1.58
CA PHE A 121 -13.44 2.50 -1.78
C PHE A 121 -12.83 1.57 -2.84
N LEU A 122 -13.03 0.26 -2.72
CA LEU A 122 -12.52 -0.74 -3.68
C LEU A 122 -13.31 -0.78 -5.00
N GLY A 123 -14.45 -0.12 -5.09
CA GLY A 123 -15.20 0.04 -6.34
C GLY A 123 -14.43 0.80 -7.43
N SER A 124 -13.43 1.63 -7.04
CA SER A 124 -12.56 2.31 -7.99
C SER A 124 -11.40 1.42 -8.45
N PRO A 125 -11.28 1.10 -9.75
CA PRO A 125 -10.14 0.35 -10.29
C PRO A 125 -8.79 1.03 -10.04
N ALA A 126 -8.75 2.37 -10.07
CA ALA A 126 -7.54 3.14 -9.82
C ALA A 126 -7.07 3.03 -8.36
N ARG A 127 -7.99 2.96 -7.38
CA ARG A 127 -7.64 2.75 -5.97
C ARG A 127 -7.13 1.33 -5.72
N ARG A 128 -7.69 0.32 -6.41
CA ARG A 128 -7.17 -1.05 -6.35
C ARG A 128 -5.73 -1.13 -6.87
N LEU A 129 -5.46 -0.53 -8.03
CA LEU A 129 -4.11 -0.45 -8.58
C LEU A 129 -3.16 0.26 -7.61
N PHE A 130 -3.57 1.40 -7.06
CA PHE A 130 -2.79 2.16 -6.08
C PHE A 130 -2.39 1.31 -4.86
N LEU A 131 -3.32 0.53 -4.29
CA LEU A 131 -3.00 -0.34 -3.15
C LEU A 131 -2.03 -1.45 -3.51
N ALA A 132 -2.14 -2.04 -4.69
CA ALA A 132 -1.20 -3.04 -5.18
C ALA A 132 0.21 -2.44 -5.38
N GLU A 133 0.31 -1.27 -6.00
CA GLU A 133 1.56 -0.52 -6.16
C GLU A 133 2.18 -0.16 -4.80
N LEU A 134 1.37 0.32 -3.86
CA LEU A 134 1.81 0.64 -2.51
C LEU A 134 2.46 -0.57 -1.83
N LEU A 135 1.75 -1.68 -1.74
CA LEU A 135 2.24 -2.90 -1.10
C LEU A 135 3.52 -3.42 -1.79
N ALA A 136 3.53 -3.47 -3.12
CA ALA A 136 4.71 -3.90 -3.87
C ALA A 136 5.93 -3.01 -3.63
N SER A 137 5.73 -1.71 -3.40
CA SER A 137 6.83 -0.77 -3.14
C SER A 137 7.58 -1.02 -1.84
N PHE A 138 6.97 -1.75 -0.89
CA PHE A 138 7.57 -2.04 0.41
C PHE A 138 8.23 -3.43 0.50
N THR A 139 8.09 -4.30 -0.49
CA THR A 139 8.77 -5.61 -0.50
C THR A 139 10.29 -5.50 -0.58
N ARG A 140 10.80 -4.38 -1.06
CA ARG A 140 12.22 -4.06 -1.18
C ARG A 140 12.67 -2.99 -0.18
N ALA A 141 11.82 -2.68 0.83
CA ALA A 141 12.16 -1.69 1.83
C ALA A 141 13.45 -2.12 2.55
N ALA A 142 14.53 -1.38 2.32
CA ALA A 142 15.82 -1.69 2.86
C ALA A 142 15.90 -1.26 4.33
N GLY A 143 16.26 -2.19 5.20
CA GLY A 143 16.78 -1.88 6.52
C GLY A 143 18.32 -1.99 6.50
N GLY A 144 19.02 -1.09 7.16
CA GLY A 144 20.49 -1.13 7.20
C GLY A 144 21.05 -0.54 8.49
N GLN A 145 22.36 -0.74 8.69
CA GLN A 145 23.11 -0.09 9.75
C GLN A 145 24.08 0.92 9.15
N TYR A 146 24.14 2.11 9.73
CA TYR A 146 25.17 3.09 9.40
C TYR A 146 25.86 3.57 10.67
N ARG A 147 27.12 3.97 10.54
CA ARG A 147 27.87 4.55 11.66
C ARG A 147 27.63 6.04 11.70
N ALA A 148 27.04 6.51 12.78
CA ALA A 148 26.88 7.93 13.07
C ALA A 148 27.83 8.33 14.21
N VAL A 149 28.47 9.48 14.09
CA VAL A 149 29.25 10.07 15.20
C VAL A 149 28.28 10.85 16.07
N VAL A 150 28.01 10.34 17.28
CA VAL A 150 27.17 11.01 18.27
C VAL A 150 28.06 11.41 19.45
N ARG A 151 28.17 12.71 19.69
CA ARG A 151 29.06 13.27 20.74
C ARG A 151 30.50 12.75 20.64
N GLY A 152 31.07 12.74 19.43
CA GLY A 152 32.44 12.31 19.16
C GLY A 152 32.72 10.81 19.23
N ARG A 153 31.68 9.95 19.43
CA ARG A 153 31.82 8.50 19.46
C ARG A 153 31.07 7.85 18.32
N PRO A 154 31.68 6.92 17.55
CA PRO A 154 31.01 6.17 16.53
C PRO A 154 29.96 5.24 17.16
N ARG A 155 28.70 5.41 16.77
CA ARG A 155 27.61 4.49 17.14
C ARG A 155 26.98 3.92 15.88
N ALA A 156 26.74 2.61 15.87
CA ALA A 156 25.94 1.98 14.86
C ALA A 156 24.49 2.43 15.07
N ARG A 157 23.89 3.04 14.04
CA ARG A 157 22.46 3.34 14.01
C ARG A 157 21.83 2.47 12.93
N ARG A 158 20.73 1.82 13.29
CA ARG A 158 19.87 1.17 12.30
C ARG A 158 19.04 2.23 11.60
N PHE A 159 18.89 2.11 10.29
CA PHE A 159 17.92 2.89 9.56
C PHE A 159 16.87 1.93 8.94
N SER A 160 15.65 2.41 8.88
CA SER A 160 14.58 1.78 8.14
C SER A 160 14.00 2.82 7.19
N GLU A 161 13.65 2.42 6.00
CA GLU A 161 12.89 3.27 5.08
C GLU A 161 11.49 3.60 5.63
N LEU A 162 11.09 2.92 6.72
CA LEU A 162 9.86 3.16 7.45
C LEU A 162 9.99 4.25 8.53
N ASP A 163 11.17 4.87 8.71
CA ASP A 163 11.40 5.94 9.68
C ASP A 163 10.89 7.28 9.14
N LEU A 164 9.66 7.61 9.55
CA LEU A 164 8.99 8.87 9.18
C LEU A 164 9.74 10.11 9.65
N ALA A 165 10.35 10.09 10.84
CA ALA A 165 11.06 11.27 11.38
C ALA A 165 12.31 11.58 10.56
N ARG A 166 13.05 10.55 10.16
CA ARG A 166 14.21 10.67 9.28
C ARG A 166 13.83 11.16 7.89
N MET A 167 12.77 10.57 7.31
CA MET A 167 12.30 10.96 5.99
C MET A 167 11.78 12.40 5.97
N ALA A 168 11.06 12.83 7.01
CA ALA A 168 10.62 14.21 7.16
C ALA A 168 11.80 15.18 7.26
N GLY A 169 12.91 14.77 7.89
CA GLY A 169 14.14 15.56 7.95
C GLY A 169 14.77 15.83 6.57
N GLN A 170 14.52 14.97 5.57
CA GLN A 170 15.02 15.19 4.22
C GLN A 170 14.34 16.39 3.52
N LEU A 171 13.12 16.77 3.94
CA LEU A 171 12.41 17.93 3.38
C LEU A 171 13.19 19.25 3.56
N GLU A 172 14.07 19.35 4.57
CA GLU A 172 14.89 20.54 4.83
C GLU A 172 16.07 20.64 3.84
N THR A 173 16.55 19.51 3.32
CA THR A 173 17.77 19.43 2.52
C THR A 173 17.53 19.22 1.02
N VAL A 174 16.33 18.76 0.65
CA VAL A 174 15.98 18.43 -0.72
C VAL A 174 15.47 19.67 -1.47
N PRO A 175 15.80 19.82 -2.77
CA PRO A 175 15.24 20.86 -3.62
C PRO A 175 13.72 20.89 -3.59
N GLU A 176 13.12 22.06 -3.71
CA GLU A 176 11.66 22.22 -3.63
C GLU A 176 10.91 21.38 -4.67
N ALA A 177 11.48 21.24 -5.87
CA ALA A 177 10.91 20.43 -6.95
C ALA A 177 10.76 18.94 -6.61
N ASP A 178 11.61 18.41 -5.71
CA ASP A 178 11.62 16.99 -5.31
C ASP A 178 10.76 16.71 -4.07
N ARG A 179 10.35 17.74 -3.33
CA ARG A 179 9.53 17.61 -2.12
C ARG A 179 8.21 16.87 -2.31
N PRO A 180 7.46 17.04 -3.43
CA PRO A 180 6.23 16.28 -3.65
C PRO A 180 6.42 14.76 -3.55
N GLY A 181 7.54 14.24 -4.08
CA GLY A 181 7.89 12.82 -3.98
C GLY A 181 8.10 12.34 -2.55
N ILE A 182 8.77 13.16 -1.72
CA ILE A 182 8.99 12.85 -0.30
C ILE A 182 7.67 12.90 0.47
N TYR A 183 6.83 13.91 0.24
CA TYR A 183 5.51 13.99 0.86
C TYR A 183 4.64 12.80 0.50
N ARG A 184 4.66 12.38 -0.75
CA ARG A 184 3.96 11.17 -1.17
C ARG A 184 4.49 9.95 -0.41
N ARG A 185 5.82 9.76 -0.35
CA ARG A 185 6.41 8.61 0.34
C ARG A 185 6.13 8.61 1.85
N LEU A 186 6.09 9.76 2.49
CA LEU A 186 5.65 9.90 3.89
C LEU A 186 4.21 9.39 4.07
N GLY A 187 3.31 9.77 3.17
CA GLY A 187 1.94 9.26 3.14
C GLY A 187 1.88 7.75 2.93
N ASP A 188 2.68 7.23 1.99
CA ASP A 188 2.77 5.79 1.72
C ASP A 188 3.23 5.01 2.96
N VAL A 189 4.26 5.49 3.67
CA VAL A 189 4.77 4.85 4.90
C VAL A 189 3.72 4.89 6.01
N ALA A 190 3.04 6.02 6.21
CA ALA A 190 1.99 6.13 7.22
C ALA A 190 0.83 5.16 6.93
N LEU A 191 0.41 5.06 5.66
CA LEU A 191 -0.65 4.14 5.24
C LEU A 191 -0.22 2.68 5.39
N PHE A 192 1.00 2.35 4.99
CA PHE A 192 1.56 1.00 5.10
C PHE A 192 1.68 0.56 6.57
N LEU A 193 2.27 1.38 7.43
CA LEU A 193 2.45 1.05 8.84
C LEU A 193 1.11 0.84 9.55
N THR A 194 0.17 1.74 9.36
CA THR A 194 -1.16 1.62 10.01
C THR A 194 -2.04 0.56 9.37
N GLY A 195 -1.84 0.27 8.09
CA GLY A 195 -2.60 -0.72 7.34
C GLY A 195 -2.10 -2.14 7.52
N VAL A 196 -0.78 -2.35 7.48
CA VAL A 196 -0.19 -3.70 7.53
C VAL A 196 0.32 -4.05 8.93
N PHE A 197 0.93 -3.10 9.65
CA PHE A 197 1.52 -3.29 10.97
C PHE A 197 0.92 -2.37 12.05
N PRO A 198 -0.42 -2.36 12.27
CA PRO A 198 -1.04 -1.43 13.21
C PRO A 198 -0.52 -1.58 14.64
N ASP A 199 -0.21 -2.80 15.08
CA ASP A 199 0.35 -3.05 16.41
C ASP A 199 1.73 -2.41 16.58
N TYR A 200 2.55 -2.42 15.52
CA TYR A 200 3.84 -1.71 15.51
C TYR A 200 3.64 -0.19 15.61
N ALA A 201 2.71 0.36 14.85
CA ALA A 201 2.41 1.79 14.89
C ALA A 201 1.96 2.25 16.28
N VAL A 202 1.19 1.42 16.99
CA VAL A 202 0.77 1.68 18.38
C VAL A 202 1.93 1.52 19.37
N ALA A 203 2.71 0.44 19.27
CA ALA A 203 3.82 0.16 20.18
C ALA A 203 4.96 1.19 20.05
N HIS A 204 5.14 1.76 18.86
CA HIS A 204 6.15 2.79 18.57
C HIS A 204 5.50 4.16 18.38
N ALA A 205 4.49 4.46 19.22
CA ALA A 205 3.83 5.75 19.23
C ALA A 205 4.86 6.88 19.36
N LEU A 206 4.66 7.90 18.55
CA LEU A 206 5.59 9.05 18.49
C LEU A 206 5.56 9.80 19.81
N GLY A 207 6.73 10.00 20.41
CA GLY A 207 6.85 10.92 21.53
C GLY A 207 6.49 12.35 21.10
N PRO A 208 6.09 13.23 22.06
CA PRO A 208 5.59 14.58 21.74
C PRO A 208 6.50 15.41 20.85
N VAL A 209 7.82 15.31 21.04
CA VAL A 209 8.82 16.03 20.23
C VAL A 209 8.82 15.55 18.78
N SER A 210 8.80 14.23 18.57
CA SER A 210 8.76 13.64 17.22
C SER A 210 7.44 13.93 16.55
N ALA A 211 6.33 13.81 17.26
CA ALA A 211 4.99 14.15 16.75
C ALA A 211 4.93 15.61 16.30
N THR A 212 5.40 16.55 17.13
CA THR A 212 5.46 17.99 16.78
C THR A 212 6.31 18.25 15.55
N ARG A 213 7.45 17.55 15.40
CA ARG A 213 8.29 17.66 14.19
C ARG A 213 7.54 17.21 12.93
N LEU A 214 6.87 16.07 13.01
CA LEU A 214 6.09 15.53 11.87
C LEU A 214 4.90 16.42 11.53
N LEU A 215 4.21 16.99 12.52
CA LEU A 215 3.13 17.95 12.30
C LEU A 215 3.63 19.22 11.59
N ARG A 216 4.80 19.73 11.95
CA ARG A 216 5.43 20.86 11.23
C ARG A 216 5.78 20.47 9.79
N ALA A 217 6.40 19.30 9.59
CA ALA A 217 6.69 18.79 8.25
C ALA A 217 5.41 18.62 7.39
N ALA A 218 4.28 18.27 8.00
CA ALA A 218 2.98 18.18 7.36
C ALA A 218 2.29 19.56 7.17
N GLN A 219 2.97 20.67 7.52
CA GLN A 219 2.44 22.02 7.43
C GLN A 219 1.15 22.20 8.24
N VAL A 220 1.05 21.56 9.40
CA VAL A 220 -0.10 21.68 10.31
C VAL A 220 0.04 22.96 11.13
N PRO A 221 -1.03 23.79 11.25
CA PRO A 221 -0.99 24.98 12.07
C PRO A 221 -0.68 24.68 13.54
N PRO A 222 0.19 25.46 14.23
CA PRO A 222 0.62 25.21 15.62
C PRO A 222 -0.53 25.05 16.61
N ARG A 223 -1.65 25.75 16.39
CA ARG A 223 -2.87 25.67 17.23
C ARG A 223 -3.49 24.26 17.32
N GLN A 224 -3.19 23.38 16.35
CA GLN A 224 -3.70 22.02 16.32
C GLN A 224 -2.71 20.99 16.89
N HIS A 225 -1.46 21.40 17.18
CA HIS A 225 -0.40 20.48 17.58
C HIS A 225 -0.71 19.79 18.92
N GLU A 226 -1.19 20.54 19.92
CA GLU A 226 -1.49 19.99 21.24
C GLU A 226 -2.54 18.85 21.14
N GLN A 227 -3.66 19.11 20.47
CA GLN A 227 -4.70 18.13 20.28
C GLN A 227 -4.21 16.88 19.53
N LEU A 228 -3.41 17.06 18.48
CA LEU A 228 -2.94 15.97 17.64
C LEU A 228 -1.82 15.15 18.32
N THR A 229 -0.97 15.77 19.13
CA THR A 229 0.08 15.06 19.87
C THR A 229 -0.47 14.19 21.00
N THR A 230 -1.68 14.46 21.47
CA THR A 230 -2.37 13.67 22.50
C THR A 230 -3.34 12.63 21.90
N ALA A 231 -3.54 12.65 20.57
CA ALA A 231 -4.40 11.70 19.90
C ALA A 231 -3.82 10.27 19.93
N PRO A 232 -4.67 9.22 19.82
CA PRO A 232 -4.21 7.86 19.60
C PRO A 232 -3.25 7.76 18.40
N ALA A 233 -2.25 6.89 18.49
CA ALA A 233 -1.19 6.80 17.48
C ALA A 233 -1.75 6.58 16.06
N ILE A 234 -2.74 5.70 15.92
CA ILE A 234 -3.37 5.42 14.62
C ILE A 234 -4.02 6.69 14.05
N ASP A 235 -4.77 7.44 14.88
CA ASP A 235 -5.47 8.66 14.45
C ASP A 235 -4.46 9.75 14.02
N LEU A 236 -3.34 9.87 14.74
CA LEU A 236 -2.25 10.78 14.36
C LEU A 236 -1.62 10.39 13.03
N PHE A 237 -1.33 9.10 12.81
CA PHE A 237 -0.77 8.62 11.55
C PHE A 237 -1.76 8.76 10.38
N GLU A 238 -3.05 8.49 10.59
CA GLU A 238 -4.09 8.73 9.57
C GLU A 238 -4.14 10.20 9.17
N TYR A 239 -4.14 11.09 10.16
CA TYR A 239 -4.15 12.52 9.93
C TYR A 239 -2.91 12.99 9.15
N LEU A 240 -1.72 12.58 9.60
CA LEU A 240 -0.45 12.93 8.97
C LEU A 240 -0.37 12.37 7.54
N GLY A 241 -0.71 11.10 7.34
CA GLY A 241 -0.66 10.44 6.03
C GLY A 241 -1.58 11.13 5.02
N ALA A 242 -2.83 11.37 5.40
CA ALA A 242 -3.77 12.11 4.56
C ALA A 242 -3.27 13.53 4.25
N ARG A 243 -2.69 14.21 5.25
CA ARG A 243 -2.15 15.56 5.07
C ARG A 243 -0.97 15.58 4.11
N TRP A 244 -0.03 14.65 4.24
CA TRP A 244 1.12 14.54 3.35
C TRP A 244 0.73 14.25 1.90
N TYR A 245 -0.26 13.41 1.66
CA TYR A 245 -0.80 13.19 0.32
C TYR A 245 -1.40 14.47 -0.27
N ARG A 246 -2.15 15.26 0.53
CA ARG A 246 -2.70 16.54 0.08
C ARG A 246 -1.59 17.55 -0.23
N VAL A 247 -0.53 17.61 0.59
CA VAL A 247 0.63 18.47 0.33
C VAL A 247 1.35 18.03 -0.95
N ALA A 248 1.59 16.73 -1.13
CA ALA A 248 2.16 16.20 -2.37
C ALA A 248 1.36 16.62 -3.61
N TRP A 249 0.04 16.50 -3.52
CA TRP A 249 -0.87 16.95 -4.59
C TRP A 249 -0.78 18.45 -4.85
N SER A 250 -0.76 19.26 -3.80
CA SER A 250 -0.77 20.73 -3.92
C SER A 250 0.54 21.28 -4.51
N LEU A 251 1.67 20.63 -4.22
CA LEU A 251 3.00 21.04 -4.66
C LEU A 251 3.41 20.45 -6.00
N ALA A 252 2.66 19.48 -6.53
CA ALA A 252 3.04 18.80 -7.77
C ALA A 252 3.00 19.76 -8.98
N PRO A 253 4.04 19.79 -9.79
CA PRO A 253 4.13 20.65 -10.97
C PRO A 253 3.13 20.27 -12.07
N ALA A 254 2.73 18.99 -12.12
CA ALA A 254 1.75 18.47 -13.06
C ALA A 254 0.74 17.56 -12.36
N ARG A 255 -0.54 17.78 -12.63
CA ARG A 255 -1.64 17.00 -12.06
C ARG A 255 -1.96 15.81 -12.97
N THR A 256 -1.21 14.73 -12.80
CA THR A 256 -1.43 13.49 -13.55
C THR A 256 -2.61 12.69 -12.97
N ALA A 257 -3.17 11.77 -13.78
CA ALA A 257 -4.22 10.86 -13.31
C ALA A 257 -3.76 9.99 -12.12
N ARG A 258 -2.50 9.53 -12.12
CA ARG A 258 -1.88 8.80 -11.00
C ARG A 258 -1.85 9.62 -9.71
N LEU A 259 -1.51 10.89 -9.82
CA LEU A 259 -1.45 11.77 -8.65
C LEU A 259 -2.87 12.15 -8.15
N ALA A 260 -3.86 12.23 -9.05
CA ALA A 260 -5.25 12.43 -8.67
C ALA A 260 -5.79 11.29 -7.77
N VAL A 261 -5.33 10.05 -8.00
CA VAL A 261 -5.67 8.91 -7.11
C VAL A 261 -5.10 9.11 -5.72
N VAL A 262 -3.88 9.67 -5.59
CA VAL A 262 -3.29 9.98 -4.27
C VAL A 262 -4.13 10.99 -3.49
N ALA A 263 -4.65 12.03 -4.17
CA ALA A 263 -5.54 13.00 -3.54
C ALA A 263 -6.88 12.39 -3.11
N ASP A 264 -7.46 11.51 -3.94
CA ASP A 264 -8.68 10.79 -3.62
C ASP A 264 -8.47 9.82 -2.43
N VAL A 265 -7.33 9.14 -2.37
CA VAL A 265 -6.95 8.30 -1.22
C VAL A 265 -6.73 9.14 0.03
N ALA A 266 -6.18 10.36 -0.09
CA ALA A 266 -6.04 11.27 1.05
C ALA A 266 -7.39 11.58 1.72
N ASP A 267 -8.45 11.76 0.94
CA ASP A 267 -9.79 12.02 1.45
C ASP A 267 -10.47 10.78 2.04
N ARG A 268 -9.97 9.61 1.71
CA ARG A 268 -10.47 8.29 2.14
C ARG A 268 -9.39 7.46 2.83
N PHE A 269 -8.46 8.12 3.53
CA PHE A 269 -7.27 7.47 4.09
C PHE A 269 -7.62 6.36 5.07
N ARG A 270 -8.65 6.58 5.92
CA ARG A 270 -9.15 5.57 6.85
C ARG A 270 -9.66 4.34 6.12
N GLN A 271 -10.43 4.50 5.05
CA GLN A 271 -10.93 3.37 4.24
C GLN A 271 -9.76 2.60 3.60
N ALA A 272 -8.77 3.30 3.05
CA ALA A 272 -7.56 2.67 2.51
C ALA A 272 -6.82 1.85 3.58
N ARG A 273 -6.61 2.43 4.77
CA ARG A 273 -6.00 1.73 5.91
C ARG A 273 -6.79 0.48 6.31
N ARG A 274 -8.10 0.62 6.43
CA ARG A 274 -9.00 -0.48 6.83
C ARG A 274 -8.98 -1.63 5.81
N VAL A 275 -8.98 -1.31 4.52
CA VAL A 275 -8.81 -2.32 3.45
C VAL A 275 -7.47 -3.03 3.59
N LEU A 276 -6.37 -2.30 3.84
CA LEU A 276 -5.06 -2.92 4.06
C LEU A 276 -5.03 -3.80 5.33
N ASN A 277 -5.71 -3.41 6.42
CA ASN A 277 -5.86 -4.27 7.59
C ASN A 277 -6.57 -5.58 7.23
N HIS A 278 -7.65 -5.51 6.45
CA HIS A 278 -8.36 -6.70 5.99
C HIS A 278 -7.48 -7.61 5.14
N ILE A 279 -6.77 -7.05 4.16
CA ILE A 279 -5.83 -7.80 3.31
C ILE A 279 -4.72 -8.44 4.15
N ALA A 280 -4.12 -7.70 5.07
CA ALA A 280 -3.05 -8.19 5.93
C ALA A 280 -3.52 -9.38 6.79
N ASP A 281 -4.69 -9.26 7.40
CA ASP A 281 -5.27 -10.30 8.26
C ASP A 281 -5.73 -11.54 7.50
N ARG A 282 -6.21 -11.39 6.26
CA ARG A 282 -6.78 -12.49 5.48
C ARG A 282 -5.78 -13.17 4.56
N CYS A 283 -4.85 -12.43 4.00
CA CYS A 283 -3.95 -12.94 2.96
C CYS A 283 -2.48 -12.98 3.40
N LEU A 284 -1.97 -11.95 4.11
CA LEU A 284 -0.54 -11.82 4.35
C LEU A 284 -0.09 -12.58 5.60
N PHE A 285 -0.71 -12.35 6.74
CA PHE A 285 -0.30 -12.99 8.00
C PHE A 285 -0.59 -14.49 8.07
N PRO A 286 -1.70 -15.01 7.55
CA PRO A 286 -1.94 -16.46 7.52
C PRO A 286 -0.89 -17.24 6.71
N THR A 287 -0.26 -16.62 5.72
CA THR A 287 0.81 -17.22 4.90
C THR A 287 2.21 -17.01 5.49
N GLY A 288 2.32 -16.49 6.73
CA GLY A 288 3.61 -16.25 7.39
C GLY A 288 4.32 -14.97 6.96
N ASN A 289 3.65 -14.10 6.20
CA ASN A 289 4.17 -12.80 5.74
C ASN A 289 5.61 -12.85 5.17
N PRO A 290 5.87 -13.61 4.10
CA PRO A 290 7.22 -13.72 3.53
C PRO A 290 7.67 -12.47 2.76
N TRP A 291 6.77 -11.49 2.55
CA TRP A 291 7.01 -10.34 1.66
C TRP A 291 7.56 -9.11 2.36
N PHE A 292 7.30 -8.95 3.66
CA PHE A 292 7.75 -7.79 4.41
C PHE A 292 8.62 -8.18 5.58
N ALA A 293 9.80 -7.56 5.67
CA ALA A 293 10.55 -7.61 6.93
C ALA A 293 9.74 -6.88 8.01
N PRO A 294 9.61 -7.45 9.23
CA PRO A 294 8.98 -6.72 10.33
C PRO A 294 9.74 -5.40 10.55
N PRO A 295 9.03 -4.29 10.83
CA PRO A 295 9.69 -3.03 11.15
C PRO A 295 10.67 -3.24 12.29
N ALA A 296 11.87 -2.64 12.17
CA ALA A 296 12.88 -2.75 13.22
C ALA A 296 12.37 -2.12 14.53
N PRO A 297 12.64 -2.72 15.70
CA PRO A 297 12.22 -2.20 17.00
C PRO A 297 12.89 -0.86 17.32
#